data_6d4773c780b63bc77f41d7f44fe33229
#
_entry.id   6d4773c780b63bc77f41d7f44fe33229
#
_cell.length_a   1.000
_cell.length_b   1.000
_cell.length_c   1.000
_cell.angle_alpha   90.00
_cell.angle_beta   90.00
_cell.angle_gamma   90.00
#
_symmetry.space_group_name_H-M   'P 1'
#
loop_
_entity.id
_entity.type
_entity.pdbx_description
1 polymer ?
#
loop_
_entity_poly.entity_id
_entity_poly.type
_entity_poly.pdbx_seq_one_letter_code
_entity_poly.pdbx_strand_id
1 'polypeptide(L)'
;MKKVITYGTYDLLHQGHINLLRRAKELGDYLIVGVTNDSFDRERGKLNVRNNVLERVEAVRDTGYADKIIIEDYVGQKIDDIQKYNVDVFAIGSDWRGKFDYLEEFCQVVYLPRTEGISSTMLREKNQKNVRVGILGCGRVAKRFPPEAGFVNGVEIVAAYDIERHKAADYSEKFPGAVAYDGLEAFYDAVDAVYVATPHLSHYKNIKEALLARKHVLCETPMVLKEDEAKELFKLAEDNGLVLMEANKTAHCPAFNHLMVIIKSGLIGEIVDIEASLSQLLDKNGREFDPVQAGGSMFEEGSYPLLPIIKLMGTEYLALDFYSRMEDGIDVYTHGIFHYPKATCSFKVGLGVKTEGDLVVSGTKGYAYVPAPWWKTDYFNCGMKTRMRIRNIFISGMGMG
;
A
#
# COMPACT_ATOMS: atom_id res chain seq x y z
N MET A 1 27.14 -29.30 15.53
CA MET A 1 27.28 -28.06 14.76
C MET A 1 26.03 -27.25 14.99
N LYS A 2 26.13 -26.18 15.76
CA LYS A 2 25.02 -25.32 16.12
C LYS A 2 24.71 -24.38 14.97
N LYS A 3 23.49 -24.44 14.40
CA LYS A 3 23.07 -23.66 13.24
C LYS A 3 22.26 -22.45 13.65
N VAL A 4 22.61 -21.30 13.10
CA VAL A 4 21.94 -20.02 13.32
C VAL A 4 21.35 -19.55 12.00
N ILE A 5 20.16 -18.97 12.03
CA ILE A 5 19.53 -18.30 10.88
C ILE A 5 19.17 -16.87 11.24
N THR A 6 19.39 -15.96 10.28
CA THR A 6 18.95 -14.57 10.38
C THR A 6 18.38 -14.10 9.04
N TYR A 7 17.49 -13.10 9.08
CA TYR A 7 16.84 -12.56 7.88
C TYR A 7 16.93 -11.04 7.83
N GLY A 8 17.01 -10.51 6.62
CA GLY A 8 17.01 -9.08 6.40
C GLY A 8 16.96 -8.69 4.94
N THR A 9 16.59 -7.44 4.67
CA THR A 9 16.67 -6.88 3.33
C THR A 9 18.12 -6.62 2.93
N TYR A 10 18.98 -6.19 3.87
CA TYR A 10 20.41 -5.85 3.68
C TYR A 10 20.66 -4.79 2.59
N ASP A 11 19.69 -3.91 2.37
CA ASP A 11 19.82 -2.80 1.43
C ASP A 11 20.85 -1.77 1.92
N LEU A 12 21.69 -1.28 0.99
CA LEU A 12 22.80 -0.39 1.33
C LEU A 12 23.62 -0.94 2.52
N LEU A 13 24.18 -2.13 2.38
CA LEU A 13 24.88 -2.82 3.46
C LEU A 13 25.79 -1.87 4.24
N HIS A 14 25.58 -1.76 5.54
CA HIS A 14 26.28 -0.84 6.41
C HIS A 14 26.76 -1.51 7.70
N GLN A 15 27.56 -0.80 8.51
CA GLN A 15 28.17 -1.34 9.73
C GLN A 15 27.15 -1.99 10.68
N GLY A 16 25.91 -1.47 10.74
CA GLY A 16 24.84 -2.07 11.55
C GLY A 16 24.47 -3.49 11.09
N HIS A 17 24.37 -3.72 9.77
CA HIS A 17 24.16 -5.04 9.20
C HIS A 17 25.35 -5.97 9.45
N ILE A 18 26.58 -5.47 9.25
CA ILE A 18 27.81 -6.23 9.48
C ILE A 18 27.89 -6.69 10.94
N ASN A 19 27.60 -5.80 11.89
CA ASN A 19 27.58 -6.12 13.30
C ASN A 19 26.49 -7.14 13.67
N LEU A 20 25.32 -7.05 13.03
CA LEU A 20 24.25 -8.05 13.20
C LEU A 20 24.71 -9.43 12.73
N LEU A 21 25.30 -9.52 11.53
CA LEU A 21 25.79 -10.77 10.96
C LEU A 21 26.91 -11.37 11.83
N ARG A 22 27.87 -10.55 12.27
CA ARG A 22 28.93 -10.98 13.18
C ARG A 22 28.36 -11.56 14.49
N ARG A 23 27.47 -10.83 15.16
CA ARG A 23 26.83 -11.27 16.41
C ARG A 23 25.98 -12.53 16.21
N ALA A 24 25.28 -12.65 15.08
CA ALA A 24 24.55 -13.86 14.74
C ALA A 24 25.49 -15.05 14.54
N LYS A 25 26.63 -14.85 13.88
CA LYS A 25 27.65 -15.89 13.69
C LYS A 25 28.25 -16.37 15.01
N GLU A 26 28.42 -15.48 15.99
CA GLU A 26 28.93 -15.79 17.33
C GLU A 26 28.00 -16.70 18.16
N LEU A 27 26.72 -16.85 17.77
CA LEU A 27 25.75 -17.71 18.45
C LEU A 27 25.84 -19.18 18.07
N GLY A 28 26.61 -19.54 17.01
CA GLY A 28 26.76 -20.91 16.56
C GLY A 28 27.89 -21.12 15.55
N ASP A 29 28.01 -22.36 15.10
CA ASP A 29 29.08 -22.80 14.19
C ASP A 29 28.77 -22.46 12.72
N TYR A 30 27.51 -22.41 12.35
CA TYR A 30 27.05 -22.26 10.97
C TYR A 30 25.94 -21.22 10.88
N LEU A 31 26.17 -20.17 10.08
CA LEU A 31 25.22 -19.08 9.89
C LEU A 31 24.54 -19.14 8.52
N ILE A 32 23.23 -19.23 8.52
CA ILE A 32 22.36 -19.10 7.34
C ILE A 32 21.81 -17.66 7.32
N VAL A 33 21.95 -16.98 6.19
CA VAL A 33 21.44 -15.62 6.02
C VAL A 33 20.37 -15.61 4.94
N GLY A 34 19.13 -15.29 5.31
CA GLY A 34 18.02 -15.06 4.39
C GLY A 34 18.01 -13.62 3.92
N VAL A 35 18.19 -13.40 2.62
CA VAL A 35 18.06 -12.09 1.97
C VAL A 35 16.68 -12.00 1.35
N THR A 36 15.90 -10.99 1.73
CA THR A 36 14.53 -10.82 1.23
C THR A 36 14.53 -10.49 -0.26
N ASN A 37 13.70 -11.15 -1.07
CA ASN A 37 13.57 -10.87 -2.50
C ASN A 37 12.96 -9.48 -2.76
N ASP A 38 13.26 -8.89 -3.92
CA ASP A 38 12.76 -7.56 -4.33
C ASP A 38 11.23 -7.53 -4.45
N SER A 39 10.60 -8.59 -4.98
CA SER A 39 9.15 -8.73 -5.05
C SER A 39 8.53 -8.78 -3.66
N PHE A 40 9.12 -9.58 -2.76
CA PHE A 40 8.62 -9.76 -1.41
C PHE A 40 8.86 -8.51 -0.53
N ASP A 41 9.96 -7.79 -0.71
CA ASP A 41 10.16 -6.48 -0.06
C ASP A 41 9.08 -5.46 -0.49
N ARG A 42 8.72 -5.42 -1.79
CA ARG A 42 7.63 -4.56 -2.30
C ARG A 42 6.27 -4.97 -1.74
N GLU A 43 5.96 -6.25 -1.70
CA GLU A 43 4.73 -6.80 -1.12
C GLU A 43 4.58 -6.46 0.36
N ARG A 44 5.70 -6.37 1.10
CA ARG A 44 5.74 -5.95 2.50
C ARG A 44 5.77 -4.44 2.71
N GLY A 45 5.60 -3.65 1.64
CA GLY A 45 5.58 -2.19 1.69
C GLY A 45 6.96 -1.53 1.75
N LYS A 46 8.05 -2.25 1.54
CA LYS A 46 9.40 -1.67 1.39
C LYS A 46 9.63 -1.26 -0.07
N LEU A 47 9.17 -0.07 -0.42
CA LEU A 47 9.28 0.46 -1.78
C LEU A 47 10.64 1.14 -2.08
N ASN A 48 11.46 1.39 -1.06
CA ASN A 48 12.68 2.21 -1.14
C ASN A 48 13.97 1.39 -1.13
N VAL A 49 13.90 0.11 -1.49
CA VAL A 49 15.10 -0.73 -1.65
C VAL A 49 15.85 -0.29 -2.91
N ARG A 50 17.14 0.06 -2.77
CA ARG A 50 17.97 0.58 -3.87
C ARG A 50 18.72 -0.50 -4.62
N ASN A 51 19.37 -1.39 -3.86
CA ASN A 51 20.13 -2.50 -4.43
C ASN A 51 19.18 -3.65 -4.75
N ASN A 52 19.27 -4.23 -5.94
CA ASN A 52 18.53 -5.44 -6.28
C ASN A 52 18.98 -6.63 -5.42
N VAL A 53 18.20 -7.72 -5.40
CA VAL A 53 18.45 -8.87 -4.54
C VAL A 53 19.84 -9.49 -4.78
N LEU A 54 20.33 -9.50 -6.04
CA LEU A 54 21.63 -10.06 -6.37
C LEU A 54 22.78 -9.23 -5.76
N GLU A 55 22.73 -7.91 -5.90
CA GLU A 55 23.69 -6.98 -5.30
C GLU A 55 23.71 -7.13 -3.77
N ARG A 56 22.55 -7.31 -3.16
CA ARG A 56 22.43 -7.49 -1.69
C ARG A 56 22.98 -8.85 -1.23
N VAL A 57 22.77 -9.90 -2.01
CA VAL A 57 23.36 -11.23 -1.77
C VAL A 57 24.88 -11.17 -1.87
N GLU A 58 25.43 -10.49 -2.88
CA GLU A 58 26.87 -10.30 -3.04
C GLU A 58 27.45 -9.51 -1.86
N ALA A 59 26.84 -8.40 -1.49
CA ALA A 59 27.27 -7.61 -0.35
C ALA A 59 27.27 -8.41 0.97
N VAL A 60 26.26 -9.26 1.20
CA VAL A 60 26.23 -10.17 2.36
C VAL A 60 27.36 -11.21 2.28
N ARG A 61 27.59 -11.78 1.10
CA ARG A 61 28.67 -12.76 0.87
C ARG A 61 30.05 -12.17 1.17
N ASP A 62 30.29 -10.94 0.73
CA ASP A 62 31.56 -10.25 0.88
C ASP A 62 31.88 -9.91 2.35
N THR A 63 30.89 -9.94 3.26
CA THR A 63 31.16 -9.82 4.70
C THR A 63 31.92 -11.00 5.29
N GLY A 64 31.88 -12.17 4.64
CA GLY A 64 32.50 -13.40 5.10
C GLY A 64 31.85 -14.07 6.31
N TYR A 65 30.73 -13.55 6.82
CA TYR A 65 30.04 -14.14 8.00
C TYR A 65 29.05 -15.24 7.65
N ALA A 66 28.45 -15.20 6.46
CA ALA A 66 27.45 -16.16 6.04
C ALA A 66 28.09 -17.45 5.50
N ASP A 67 27.79 -18.60 6.12
CA ASP A 67 28.19 -19.92 5.58
C ASP A 67 27.20 -20.35 4.46
N LYS A 68 25.96 -19.88 4.52
CA LYS A 68 24.93 -20.10 3.51
C LYS A 68 24.06 -18.87 3.36
N ILE A 69 23.75 -18.53 2.10
CA ILE A 69 22.78 -17.48 1.79
C ILE A 69 21.58 -18.12 1.10
N ILE A 70 20.39 -17.73 1.51
CA ILE A 70 19.10 -18.14 0.93
C ILE A 70 18.28 -16.90 0.59
N ILE A 71 17.31 -17.04 -0.29
CA ILE A 71 16.37 -15.97 -0.64
C ILE A 71 15.08 -16.16 0.14
N GLU A 72 14.55 -15.07 0.71
CA GLU A 72 13.25 -15.06 1.35
C GLU A 72 12.21 -14.56 0.34
N ASP A 73 11.29 -15.44 -0.07
CA ASP A 73 10.34 -15.20 -1.15
C ASP A 73 8.89 -15.09 -0.69
N TYR A 74 8.53 -15.60 0.52
CA TYR A 74 7.15 -15.69 0.96
C TYR A 74 6.97 -15.63 2.48
N VAL A 75 5.75 -15.27 2.89
CA VAL A 75 5.34 -15.27 4.31
C VAL A 75 5.30 -16.70 4.85
N GLY A 76 5.94 -16.93 6.01
CA GLY A 76 6.00 -18.26 6.64
C GLY A 76 7.26 -19.04 6.31
N GLN A 77 8.03 -18.65 5.32
CA GLN A 77 9.28 -19.33 4.93
C GLN A 77 10.25 -19.52 6.11
N LYS A 78 10.23 -18.64 7.10
CA LYS A 78 11.08 -18.77 8.29
C LYS A 78 10.87 -20.10 9.03
N ILE A 79 9.61 -20.55 9.14
CA ILE A 79 9.29 -21.83 9.77
C ILE A 79 9.79 -22.98 8.91
N ASP A 80 9.52 -22.92 7.60
CA ASP A 80 9.96 -23.95 6.64
C ASP A 80 11.48 -24.09 6.63
N ASP A 81 12.20 -22.96 6.62
CA ASP A 81 13.66 -22.95 6.62
C ASP A 81 14.25 -23.43 7.96
N ILE A 82 13.67 -23.06 9.11
CA ILE A 82 14.09 -23.55 10.42
C ILE A 82 13.98 -25.07 10.44
N GLN A 83 12.88 -25.63 10.01
CA GLN A 83 12.69 -27.09 9.94
C GLN A 83 13.57 -27.76 8.91
N LYS A 84 13.65 -27.22 7.68
CA LYS A 84 14.43 -27.75 6.55
C LYS A 84 15.93 -27.85 6.85
N TYR A 85 16.45 -26.84 7.52
CA TYR A 85 17.90 -26.78 7.81
C TYR A 85 18.25 -27.27 9.23
N ASN A 86 17.25 -27.68 10.03
CA ASN A 86 17.39 -28.02 11.44
C ASN A 86 18.16 -26.92 12.20
N VAL A 87 17.56 -25.74 12.25
CA VAL A 87 18.14 -24.54 12.86
C VAL A 87 17.96 -24.58 14.37
N ASP A 88 19.01 -24.30 15.12
CA ASP A 88 19.01 -24.24 16.57
C ASP A 88 18.63 -22.86 17.09
N VAL A 89 19.02 -21.79 16.36
CA VAL A 89 18.84 -20.40 16.80
C VAL A 89 18.33 -19.53 15.64
N PHE A 90 17.24 -18.82 15.86
CA PHE A 90 16.80 -17.71 15.04
C PHE A 90 17.29 -16.40 15.67
N ALA A 91 18.15 -15.66 14.98
CA ALA A 91 18.72 -14.41 15.46
C ALA A 91 18.21 -13.23 14.64
N ILE A 92 17.75 -12.15 15.29
CA ILE A 92 17.26 -10.94 14.61
C ILE A 92 17.51 -9.69 15.47
N GLY A 93 17.46 -8.50 14.85
CA GLY A 93 17.65 -7.25 15.57
C GLY A 93 16.57 -6.99 16.64
N SER A 94 16.97 -6.31 17.72
CA SER A 94 16.09 -6.00 18.87
C SER A 94 14.89 -5.11 18.51
N ASP A 95 14.91 -4.43 17.38
CA ASP A 95 13.77 -3.66 16.84
C ASP A 95 12.53 -4.54 16.57
N TRP A 96 12.76 -5.84 16.44
CA TRP A 96 11.74 -6.85 16.18
C TRP A 96 11.29 -7.62 17.43
N ARG A 97 11.69 -7.17 18.61
CA ARG A 97 11.39 -7.87 19.87
C ARG A 97 9.89 -8.15 20.02
N GLY A 98 9.55 -9.40 20.34
CA GLY A 98 8.19 -9.88 20.48
C GLY A 98 7.49 -10.28 19.17
N LYS A 99 7.99 -9.87 18.00
CA LYS A 99 7.34 -10.17 16.71
C LYS A 99 7.61 -11.58 16.18
N PHE A 100 8.65 -12.22 16.67
CA PHE A 100 9.08 -13.55 16.24
C PHE A 100 9.05 -14.60 17.35
N ASP A 101 8.43 -14.29 18.52
CA ASP A 101 8.33 -15.22 19.65
C ASP A 101 7.58 -16.50 19.28
N TYR A 102 6.71 -16.47 18.26
CA TYR A 102 6.04 -17.66 17.73
C TYR A 102 7.01 -18.71 17.15
N LEU A 103 8.25 -18.34 16.85
CA LEU A 103 9.28 -19.27 16.40
C LEU A 103 9.93 -20.05 17.54
N GLU A 104 9.67 -19.67 18.81
CA GLU A 104 10.18 -20.39 19.99
C GLU A 104 9.65 -21.83 20.08
N GLU A 105 8.54 -22.14 19.39
CA GLU A 105 8.03 -23.50 19.22
C GLU A 105 8.98 -24.39 18.37
N PHE A 106 9.89 -23.78 17.57
CA PHE A 106 10.74 -24.50 16.62
C PHE A 106 12.24 -24.38 16.90
N CYS A 107 12.69 -23.26 17.47
CA CYS A 107 14.10 -23.01 17.79
C CYS A 107 14.25 -21.91 18.84
N GLN A 108 15.45 -21.71 19.36
CA GLN A 108 15.74 -20.59 20.26
C GLN A 108 15.64 -19.26 19.50
N VAL A 109 14.86 -18.28 19.99
CA VAL A 109 14.79 -16.93 19.42
C VAL A 109 15.71 -15.97 20.20
N VAL A 110 16.61 -15.28 19.49
CA VAL A 110 17.57 -14.33 20.07
C VAL A 110 17.44 -12.96 19.42
N TYR A 111 17.13 -11.94 20.23
CA TYR A 111 17.08 -10.55 19.80
C TYR A 111 18.39 -9.85 20.07
N LEU A 112 19.13 -9.57 18.98
CA LEU A 112 20.45 -8.95 19.04
C LEU A 112 20.36 -7.43 19.24
N PRO A 113 21.22 -6.83 20.08
CA PRO A 113 21.17 -5.40 20.32
C PRO A 113 21.49 -4.61 19.05
N ARG A 114 20.79 -3.47 18.87
CA ARG A 114 21.01 -2.57 17.74
C ARG A 114 22.37 -1.87 17.84
N THR A 115 22.97 -1.58 16.68
CA THR A 115 24.10 -0.66 16.58
C THR A 115 23.56 0.76 16.49
N GLU A 116 23.84 1.60 17.47
CA GLU A 116 23.39 3.00 17.52
C GLU A 116 24.04 3.83 16.40
N GLY A 117 23.33 4.83 15.92
CA GLY A 117 23.85 5.85 15.01
C GLY A 117 23.94 5.47 13.53
N ILE A 118 23.53 4.25 13.11
CA ILE A 118 23.57 3.85 11.69
C ILE A 118 22.33 3.03 11.32
N SER A 119 21.64 3.46 10.26
CA SER A 119 20.57 2.68 9.62
C SER A 119 20.55 2.92 8.11
N SER A 120 19.99 1.97 7.35
CA SER A 120 19.78 2.14 5.91
C SER A 120 18.93 3.38 5.60
N THR A 121 18.03 3.75 6.51
CA THR A 121 17.21 4.98 6.43
C THR A 121 18.10 6.22 6.51
N MET A 122 18.99 6.32 7.51
CA MET A 122 19.92 7.46 7.65
C MET A 122 20.89 7.59 6.47
N LEU A 123 21.32 6.47 5.88
CA LEU A 123 22.19 6.48 4.70
C LEU A 123 21.44 6.93 3.44
N ARG A 124 20.16 6.58 3.33
CA ARG A 124 19.28 7.06 2.27
C ARG A 124 19.04 8.57 2.40
N GLU A 125 18.77 9.05 3.60
CA GLU A 125 18.54 10.46 3.92
C GLU A 125 19.75 11.35 3.59
N LYS A 126 20.98 10.88 3.86
CA LYS A 126 22.20 11.63 3.52
C LYS A 126 22.42 11.85 2.01
N ASN A 127 21.86 11.00 1.16
CA ASN A 127 22.09 10.99 -0.28
C ASN A 127 20.84 11.27 -1.11
N GLN A 128 19.69 11.56 -0.50
CA GLN A 128 18.42 11.74 -1.18
C GLN A 128 18.01 13.21 -1.15
N LYS A 129 17.84 13.80 -2.34
CA LYS A 129 17.08 15.04 -2.50
C LYS A 129 15.62 14.71 -2.19
N ASN A 130 14.99 15.40 -1.23
CA ASN A 130 13.57 15.22 -0.94
C ASN A 130 12.74 15.50 -2.19
N VAL A 131 11.71 14.69 -2.42
CA VAL A 131 10.69 14.96 -3.42
C VAL A 131 9.81 16.10 -2.90
N ARG A 132 9.84 17.23 -3.59
CA ARG A 132 9.04 18.41 -3.26
C ARG A 132 7.63 18.23 -3.81
N VAL A 133 6.65 18.12 -2.92
CA VAL A 133 5.25 17.90 -3.28
C VAL A 133 4.46 19.19 -3.16
N GLY A 134 3.70 19.51 -4.21
CA GLY A 134 2.72 20.60 -4.21
C GLY A 134 1.31 20.05 -4.06
N ILE A 135 0.49 20.79 -3.33
CA ILE A 135 -0.94 20.50 -3.14
C ILE A 135 -1.75 21.31 -4.12
N LEU A 136 -2.48 20.65 -5.01
CA LEU A 136 -3.40 21.27 -5.96
C LEU A 136 -4.84 20.98 -5.52
N GLY A 137 -5.53 22.01 -5.00
CA GLY A 137 -6.82 21.90 -4.34
C GLY A 137 -6.65 21.74 -2.82
N CYS A 138 -6.93 22.83 -2.06
CA CYS A 138 -6.72 22.92 -0.62
C CYS A 138 -7.99 22.62 0.21
N GLY A 139 -8.81 21.69 -0.29
CA GLY A 139 -10.07 21.29 0.32
C GLY A 139 -9.93 20.39 1.56
N ARG A 140 -11.07 19.77 1.95
CA ARG A 140 -11.16 18.88 3.13
C ARG A 140 -10.18 17.69 3.03
N VAL A 141 -10.11 17.04 1.87
CA VAL A 141 -9.29 15.84 1.66
C VAL A 141 -7.80 16.18 1.69
N ALA A 142 -7.40 17.28 1.04
CA ALA A 142 -6.02 17.76 1.02
C ALA A 142 -5.43 17.96 2.44
N LYS A 143 -6.26 18.35 3.40
CA LYS A 143 -5.80 18.60 4.80
C LYS A 143 -5.42 17.32 5.56
N ARG A 144 -5.76 16.13 5.04
CA ARG A 144 -5.38 14.84 5.61
C ARG A 144 -4.01 14.37 5.14
N PHE A 145 -3.55 14.85 3.99
CA PHE A 145 -2.31 14.38 3.37
C PHE A 145 -1.04 14.76 4.14
N PRO A 146 -0.84 16.02 4.63
CA PRO A 146 0.41 16.38 5.31
C PRO A 146 0.74 15.57 6.56
N PRO A 147 -0.22 15.28 7.47
CA PRO A 147 0.07 14.43 8.62
C PRO A 147 0.50 13.01 8.20
N GLU A 148 -0.06 12.46 7.13
CA GLU A 148 0.30 11.13 6.63
C GLU A 148 1.65 11.15 5.90
N ALA A 149 1.90 12.15 5.06
CA ALA A 149 3.17 12.34 4.35
C ALA A 149 4.36 12.54 5.31
N GLY A 150 4.13 13.13 6.48
CA GLY A 150 5.15 13.33 7.51
C GLY A 150 5.77 12.04 8.07
N PHE A 151 5.12 10.88 7.87
CA PHE A 151 5.70 9.56 8.21
C PHE A 151 6.55 8.98 7.08
N VAL A 152 6.61 9.62 5.91
CA VAL A 152 7.36 9.15 4.74
C VAL A 152 8.66 9.93 4.60
N ASN A 153 9.79 9.26 4.78
CA ASN A 153 11.10 9.89 4.59
C ASN A 153 11.31 10.25 3.11
N GLY A 154 11.91 11.40 2.85
CA GLY A 154 12.23 11.86 1.50
C GLY A 154 11.07 12.54 0.77
N VAL A 155 10.00 12.90 1.46
CA VAL A 155 8.89 13.71 0.96
C VAL A 155 8.78 14.99 1.76
N GLU A 156 8.58 16.11 1.08
CA GLU A 156 8.40 17.42 1.68
C GLU A 156 7.27 18.17 0.97
N ILE A 157 6.30 18.68 1.71
CA ILE A 157 5.21 19.49 1.16
C ILE A 157 5.65 20.93 1.18
N VAL A 158 5.87 21.49 -0.01
CA VAL A 158 6.50 22.81 -0.17
C VAL A 158 5.60 23.86 -0.80
N ALA A 159 4.50 23.46 -1.45
CA ALA A 159 3.64 24.38 -2.20
C ALA A 159 2.16 24.03 -2.03
N ALA A 160 1.30 25.03 -2.09
CA ALA A 160 -0.14 24.90 -2.12
C ALA A 160 -0.73 25.84 -3.18
N TYR A 161 -1.70 25.36 -3.94
CA TYR A 161 -2.47 26.17 -4.89
C TYR A 161 -3.96 25.77 -4.84
N ASP A 162 -4.81 26.77 -4.85
CA ASP A 162 -6.26 26.62 -5.03
C ASP A 162 -6.77 27.75 -5.93
N ILE A 163 -7.80 27.48 -6.73
CA ILE A 163 -8.45 28.51 -7.54
C ILE A 163 -9.04 29.62 -6.65
N GLU A 164 -9.47 29.26 -5.45
CA GLU A 164 -9.86 30.20 -4.39
C GLU A 164 -8.63 30.53 -3.52
N ARG A 165 -7.94 31.64 -3.83
CA ARG A 165 -6.69 32.04 -3.18
C ARG A 165 -6.69 31.95 -1.66
N HIS A 166 -7.81 32.31 -1.02
CA HIS A 166 -7.92 32.24 0.44
C HIS A 166 -7.75 30.81 0.97
N LYS A 167 -8.19 29.77 0.24
CA LYS A 167 -8.01 28.36 0.64
C LYS A 167 -6.56 27.93 0.63
N ALA A 168 -5.77 28.41 -0.35
CA ALA A 168 -4.33 28.16 -0.37
C ALA A 168 -3.61 28.90 0.77
N ALA A 169 -4.00 30.13 1.07
CA ALA A 169 -3.47 30.88 2.19
C ALA A 169 -3.77 30.21 3.55
N ASP A 170 -5.03 29.82 3.80
CA ASP A 170 -5.45 29.09 5.01
C ASP A 170 -4.72 27.74 5.14
N TYR A 171 -4.45 27.07 4.00
CA TYR A 171 -3.69 25.84 3.97
C TYR A 171 -2.23 26.06 4.39
N SER A 172 -1.60 27.09 3.85
CA SER A 172 -0.22 27.48 4.15
C SER A 172 -0.06 27.90 5.62
N GLU A 173 -1.03 28.61 6.19
CA GLU A 173 -1.04 28.97 7.62
C GLU A 173 -1.11 27.72 8.51
N LYS A 174 -1.95 26.75 8.14
CA LYS A 174 -2.11 25.49 8.88
C LYS A 174 -0.92 24.54 8.73
N PHE A 175 -0.24 24.56 7.58
CA PHE A 175 0.90 23.70 7.26
C PHE A 175 2.09 24.57 6.81
N PRO A 176 2.90 25.10 7.74
CA PRO A 176 3.91 26.14 7.46
C PRO A 176 5.01 25.76 6.45
N GLY A 177 5.15 24.47 6.12
CA GLY A 177 6.06 24.02 5.08
C GLY A 177 5.57 24.33 3.64
N ALA A 178 4.26 24.48 3.46
CA ALA A 178 3.62 24.69 2.15
C ALA A 178 3.43 26.19 1.86
N VAL A 179 4.15 26.73 0.90
CA VAL A 179 3.98 28.13 0.45
C VAL A 179 2.75 28.22 -0.47
N ALA A 180 1.87 29.19 -0.22
CA ALA A 180 0.73 29.47 -1.08
C ALA A 180 1.17 30.20 -2.37
N TYR A 181 0.71 29.74 -3.52
CA TYR A 181 0.96 30.31 -4.83
C TYR A 181 -0.30 30.86 -5.46
N ASP A 182 -0.20 32.01 -6.14
CA ASP A 182 -1.30 32.66 -6.87
C ASP A 182 -1.42 32.21 -8.33
N GLY A 183 -0.38 31.56 -8.87
CA GLY A 183 -0.32 31.11 -10.27
C GLY A 183 0.23 29.70 -10.40
N LEU A 184 -0.35 28.93 -11.34
CA LEU A 184 0.03 27.53 -11.59
C LEU A 184 1.47 27.39 -12.11
N GLU A 185 1.97 28.31 -12.92
CA GLU A 185 3.34 28.27 -13.45
C GLU A 185 4.36 28.31 -12.30
N ALA A 186 4.27 29.30 -11.43
CA ALA A 186 5.15 29.42 -10.26
C ALA A 186 4.98 28.24 -9.27
N PHE A 187 3.75 27.73 -9.11
CA PHE A 187 3.47 26.53 -8.33
C PHE A 187 4.19 25.31 -8.92
N TYR A 188 4.08 25.05 -10.22
CA TYR A 188 4.77 23.94 -10.84
C TYR A 188 6.29 24.06 -10.73
N ASP A 189 6.87 25.25 -10.90
CA ASP A 189 8.33 25.46 -10.79
C ASP A 189 8.87 25.12 -9.40
N ALA A 190 8.06 25.25 -8.37
CA ALA A 190 8.45 24.98 -7.00
C ALA A 190 8.50 23.50 -6.63
N VAL A 191 7.88 22.59 -7.42
CA VAL A 191 7.61 21.21 -7.01
C VAL A 191 8.23 20.19 -7.98
N ASP A 192 8.39 18.95 -7.51
CA ASP A 192 8.77 17.79 -8.31
C ASP A 192 7.56 16.88 -8.59
N ALA A 193 6.59 16.88 -7.67
CA ALA A 193 5.35 16.12 -7.78
C ALA A 193 4.14 16.94 -7.30
N VAL A 194 2.96 16.59 -7.81
CA VAL A 194 1.69 17.26 -7.48
C VAL A 194 0.71 16.25 -6.89
N TYR A 195 0.17 16.57 -5.73
CA TYR A 195 -1.01 15.88 -5.20
C TYR A 195 -2.27 16.65 -5.61
N VAL A 196 -3.06 16.02 -6.49
CA VAL A 196 -4.31 16.61 -7.02
C VAL A 196 -5.47 16.16 -6.11
N ALA A 197 -6.06 17.11 -5.40
CA ALA A 197 -7.18 16.92 -4.47
C ALA A 197 -8.33 17.92 -4.76
N THR A 198 -8.58 18.14 -6.03
CA THR A 198 -9.63 19.01 -6.55
C THR A 198 -10.95 18.25 -6.75
N PRO A 199 -12.07 18.89 -7.12
CA PRO A 199 -13.29 18.18 -7.51
C PRO A 199 -13.09 17.30 -8.76
N HIS A 200 -13.81 16.18 -8.85
CA HIS A 200 -13.66 15.12 -9.86
C HIS A 200 -13.57 15.63 -11.30
N LEU A 201 -14.45 16.55 -11.69
CA LEU A 201 -14.53 17.08 -13.06
C LEU A 201 -13.27 17.86 -13.49
N SER A 202 -12.46 18.30 -12.55
CA SER A 202 -11.22 19.04 -12.84
C SER A 202 -9.98 18.15 -12.84
N HIS A 203 -10.07 16.88 -12.39
CA HIS A 203 -8.93 15.97 -12.28
C HIS A 203 -8.19 15.79 -13.60
N TYR A 204 -8.92 15.42 -14.67
CA TYR A 204 -8.31 15.22 -15.99
C TYR A 204 -7.47 16.42 -16.44
N LYS A 205 -8.06 17.64 -16.39
CA LYS A 205 -7.36 18.86 -16.78
C LYS A 205 -6.13 19.10 -15.90
N ASN A 206 -6.28 19.01 -14.59
CA ASN A 206 -5.22 19.30 -13.64
C ASN A 206 -4.06 18.30 -13.75
N ILE A 207 -4.37 17.00 -13.92
CA ILE A 207 -3.36 15.97 -14.16
C ILE A 207 -2.61 16.24 -15.45
N LYS A 208 -3.33 16.51 -16.53
CA LYS A 208 -2.73 16.77 -17.86
C LYS A 208 -1.78 17.96 -17.82
N GLU A 209 -2.20 19.07 -17.20
CA GLU A 209 -1.36 20.27 -17.03
C GLU A 209 -0.11 19.98 -16.19
N ALA A 210 -0.23 19.24 -15.09
CA ALA A 210 0.92 18.85 -14.26
C ALA A 210 1.92 17.95 -15.03
N LEU A 211 1.42 16.95 -15.79
CA LEU A 211 2.26 16.09 -16.61
C LEU A 211 2.97 16.85 -17.73
N LEU A 212 2.28 17.80 -18.39
CA LEU A 212 2.88 18.69 -19.38
C LEU A 212 3.95 19.62 -18.77
N ALA A 213 3.75 20.05 -17.52
CA ALA A 213 4.75 20.77 -16.72
C ALA A 213 5.87 19.85 -16.18
N ARG A 214 5.95 18.58 -16.62
CA ARG A 214 6.97 17.60 -16.22
C ARG A 214 6.97 17.27 -14.74
N LYS A 215 5.77 17.19 -14.12
CA LYS A 215 5.61 16.81 -12.71
C LYS A 215 5.03 15.41 -12.58
N HIS A 216 5.51 14.64 -11.60
CA HIS A 216 4.84 13.42 -11.16
C HIS A 216 3.49 13.77 -10.56
N VAL A 217 2.51 12.88 -10.65
CA VAL A 217 1.16 13.15 -10.17
C VAL A 217 0.63 12.00 -9.30
N LEU A 218 0.12 12.37 -8.12
CA LEU A 218 -0.75 11.57 -7.28
C LEU A 218 -2.12 12.25 -7.27
N CYS A 219 -3.17 11.57 -7.74
CA CYS A 219 -4.51 12.16 -7.81
C CYS A 219 -5.50 11.40 -6.94
N GLU A 220 -6.37 12.11 -6.23
CA GLU A 220 -7.49 11.54 -5.48
C GLU A 220 -8.44 10.73 -6.35
N THR A 221 -9.16 9.82 -5.72
CA THR A 221 -10.15 8.93 -6.36
C THR A 221 -11.48 9.66 -6.63
N PRO A 222 -12.13 9.37 -7.76
CA PRO A 222 -11.64 8.69 -8.93
C PRO A 222 -10.68 9.59 -9.72
N MET A 223 -9.59 9.02 -10.22
CA MET A 223 -8.58 9.80 -10.95
C MET A 223 -9.16 10.51 -12.18
N VAL A 224 -10.04 9.84 -12.92
CA VAL A 224 -10.82 10.37 -14.04
C VAL A 224 -12.18 9.68 -14.10
N LEU A 225 -13.10 10.22 -14.91
CA LEU A 225 -14.46 9.70 -15.07
C LEU A 225 -14.67 8.95 -16.40
N LYS A 226 -13.65 8.96 -17.29
CA LYS A 226 -13.72 8.31 -18.61
C LYS A 226 -12.46 7.51 -18.89
N GLU A 227 -12.64 6.36 -19.51
CA GLU A 227 -11.57 5.45 -19.87
C GLU A 227 -10.55 6.09 -20.83
N ASP A 228 -11.04 6.83 -21.85
CA ASP A 228 -10.17 7.47 -22.83
C ASP A 228 -9.28 8.55 -22.19
N GLU A 229 -9.82 9.28 -21.19
CA GLU A 229 -9.05 10.24 -20.40
C GLU A 229 -7.93 9.52 -19.62
N ALA A 230 -8.22 8.37 -19.01
CA ALA A 230 -7.21 7.57 -18.31
C ALA A 230 -6.11 7.11 -19.25
N LYS A 231 -6.47 6.53 -20.41
CA LYS A 231 -5.53 6.04 -21.43
C LYS A 231 -4.60 7.15 -21.91
N GLU A 232 -5.15 8.33 -22.19
CA GLU A 232 -4.37 9.49 -22.61
C GLU A 232 -3.37 9.94 -21.55
N LEU A 233 -3.81 10.05 -20.29
CA LEU A 233 -2.97 10.51 -19.19
C LEU A 233 -1.86 9.53 -18.85
N PHE A 234 -2.15 8.22 -18.81
CA PHE A 234 -1.13 7.19 -18.59
C PHE A 234 -0.09 7.18 -19.71
N LYS A 235 -0.54 7.30 -20.97
CA LYS A 235 0.37 7.41 -22.11
C LYS A 235 1.23 8.65 -22.01
N LEU A 236 0.65 9.81 -21.68
CA LEU A 236 1.39 11.06 -21.50
C LEU A 236 2.44 10.94 -20.38
N ALA A 237 2.11 10.28 -19.27
CA ALA A 237 3.04 10.04 -18.17
C ALA A 237 4.20 9.14 -18.62
N GLU A 238 3.90 8.03 -19.31
CA GLU A 238 4.89 7.07 -19.82
C GLU A 238 5.84 7.73 -20.83
N ASP A 239 5.30 8.44 -21.82
CA ASP A 239 6.06 9.15 -22.87
C ASP A 239 7.02 10.20 -22.26
N ASN A 240 6.73 10.71 -21.07
CA ASN A 240 7.53 11.70 -20.35
C ASN A 240 8.40 11.11 -19.23
N GLY A 241 8.35 9.81 -18.97
CA GLY A 241 9.06 9.16 -17.87
C GLY A 241 8.57 9.62 -16.48
N LEU A 242 7.29 9.95 -16.38
CA LEU A 242 6.65 10.45 -15.16
C LEU A 242 5.81 9.37 -14.47
N VAL A 243 5.64 9.51 -13.18
CA VAL A 243 4.71 8.69 -12.39
C VAL A 243 3.35 9.37 -12.37
N LEU A 244 2.31 8.64 -12.77
CA LEU A 244 0.91 8.99 -12.53
C LEU A 244 0.28 7.88 -11.70
N MET A 245 -0.33 8.23 -10.57
CA MET A 245 -0.92 7.27 -9.65
C MET A 245 -2.22 7.80 -9.06
N GLU A 246 -3.21 6.91 -8.94
CA GLU A 246 -4.43 7.18 -8.18
C GLU A 246 -4.19 6.96 -6.69
N ALA A 247 -4.69 7.87 -5.84
CA ALA A 247 -4.50 7.86 -4.39
C ALA A 247 -5.45 6.88 -3.68
N ASN A 248 -5.65 5.68 -4.25
CA ASN A 248 -6.39 4.63 -3.57
C ASN A 248 -5.52 3.98 -2.48
N LYS A 249 -5.64 4.46 -1.24
CA LYS A 249 -4.82 4.03 -0.10
C LYS A 249 -4.88 2.52 0.15
N THR A 250 -6.04 1.90 -0.05
CA THR A 250 -6.24 0.47 0.16
C THR A 250 -5.32 -0.35 -0.73
N ALA A 251 -5.06 0.10 -1.97
CA ALA A 251 -4.17 -0.58 -2.91
C ALA A 251 -2.72 -0.73 -2.38
N HIS A 252 -2.32 0.14 -1.45
CA HIS A 252 -0.97 0.20 -0.88
C HIS A 252 -0.94 -0.23 0.60
N CYS A 253 -2.10 -0.55 1.19
CA CYS A 253 -2.19 -1.03 2.58
C CYS A 253 -1.47 -2.39 2.73
N PRO A 254 -0.51 -2.53 3.67
CA PRO A 254 0.24 -3.78 3.86
C PRO A 254 -0.64 -4.99 4.12
N ALA A 255 -1.70 -4.86 4.93
CA ALA A 255 -2.60 -5.96 5.23
C ALA A 255 -3.44 -6.37 4.00
N PHE A 256 -3.87 -5.41 3.18
CA PHE A 256 -4.57 -5.70 1.93
C PHE A 256 -3.65 -6.40 0.92
N ASN A 257 -2.41 -5.95 0.78
CA ASN A 257 -1.44 -6.60 -0.11
C ASN A 257 -1.12 -8.03 0.37
N HIS A 258 -0.99 -8.24 1.68
CA HIS A 258 -0.82 -9.57 2.27
C HIS A 258 -2.02 -10.47 1.97
N LEU A 259 -3.26 -9.95 2.11
CA LEU A 259 -4.47 -10.66 1.72
C LEU A 259 -4.42 -11.11 0.24
N MET A 260 -4.04 -10.20 -0.68
CA MET A 260 -3.91 -10.53 -2.10
C MET A 260 -2.90 -11.65 -2.36
N VAL A 261 -1.77 -11.64 -1.67
CA VAL A 261 -0.74 -12.69 -1.76
C VAL A 261 -1.29 -14.03 -1.27
N ILE A 262 -1.93 -14.05 -0.10
CA ILE A 262 -2.51 -15.28 0.47
C ILE A 262 -3.57 -15.88 -0.44
N ILE A 263 -4.45 -15.06 -1.01
CA ILE A 263 -5.48 -15.56 -1.94
C ILE A 263 -4.83 -16.11 -3.21
N LYS A 264 -3.91 -15.36 -3.82
CA LYS A 264 -3.20 -15.77 -5.05
C LYS A 264 -2.28 -16.97 -4.85
N SER A 265 -1.85 -17.28 -3.63
CA SER A 265 -1.08 -18.50 -3.33
C SER A 265 -1.90 -19.78 -3.48
N GLY A 266 -3.23 -19.67 -3.66
CA GLY A 266 -4.13 -20.80 -3.77
C GLY A 266 -4.52 -21.44 -2.43
N LEU A 267 -4.25 -20.77 -1.31
CA LEU A 267 -4.61 -21.24 0.04
C LEU A 267 -6.11 -21.54 0.14
N ILE A 268 -6.97 -20.66 -0.38
CA ILE A 268 -8.42 -20.84 -0.40
C ILE A 268 -8.93 -21.61 -1.64
N GLY A 269 -8.05 -22.07 -2.52
CA GLY A 269 -8.39 -22.75 -3.77
C GLY A 269 -8.71 -21.77 -4.91
N GLU A 270 -9.48 -22.24 -5.91
CA GLU A 270 -10.00 -21.37 -6.99
C GLU A 270 -11.06 -20.43 -6.41
N ILE A 271 -11.00 -19.14 -6.78
CA ILE A 271 -12.01 -18.15 -6.38
C ILE A 271 -13.31 -18.45 -7.11
N VAL A 272 -14.42 -18.49 -6.37
CA VAL A 272 -15.76 -18.70 -6.89
C VAL A 272 -16.70 -17.52 -6.65
N ASP A 273 -16.38 -16.69 -5.63
CA ASP A 273 -17.17 -15.53 -5.30
C ASP A 273 -16.35 -14.45 -4.59
N ILE A 274 -16.66 -13.18 -4.88
CA ILE A 274 -16.13 -12.00 -4.16
C ILE A 274 -17.30 -11.08 -3.83
N GLU A 275 -17.39 -10.69 -2.57
CA GLU A 275 -18.33 -9.66 -2.12
C GLU A 275 -17.58 -8.53 -1.43
N ALA A 276 -17.74 -7.29 -1.92
CA ALA A 276 -17.13 -6.11 -1.33
C ALA A 276 -18.16 -4.99 -1.16
N SER A 277 -18.21 -4.36 -0.01
CA SER A 277 -19.13 -3.26 0.22
C SER A 277 -18.46 -2.06 0.86
N LEU A 278 -18.84 -0.85 0.39
CA LEU A 278 -18.45 0.41 0.99
C LEU A 278 -19.61 1.38 0.90
N SER A 279 -20.03 1.92 2.02
CA SER A 279 -21.09 2.91 2.05
C SER A 279 -20.98 3.87 3.22
N GLN A 280 -21.48 5.06 3.02
CA GLN A 280 -21.50 6.11 4.03
C GLN A 280 -22.91 6.72 4.12
N LEU A 281 -23.27 7.20 5.32
CA LEU A 281 -24.43 8.06 5.51
C LEU A 281 -23.93 9.50 5.55
N LEU A 282 -23.93 10.16 4.40
CA LEU A 282 -23.49 11.54 4.24
C LEU A 282 -24.65 12.52 4.30
N ASP A 283 -24.34 13.78 4.60
CA ASP A 283 -25.31 14.87 4.52
C ASP A 283 -25.70 15.11 3.05
N LYS A 284 -27.00 15.09 2.77
CA LYS A 284 -27.56 15.30 1.43
C LYS A 284 -27.26 16.67 0.81
N ASN A 285 -26.83 17.64 1.61
CA ASN A 285 -26.39 18.96 1.12
C ASN A 285 -24.93 18.97 0.62
N GLY A 286 -24.23 17.84 0.68
CA GLY A 286 -22.86 17.72 0.22
C GLY A 286 -22.73 17.70 -1.30
N ARG A 287 -21.54 18.02 -1.80
CA ARG A 287 -21.16 17.92 -3.23
C ARG A 287 -21.42 16.51 -3.78
N GLU A 288 -21.27 15.53 -2.93
CA GLU A 288 -21.45 14.11 -3.25
C GLU A 288 -22.87 13.77 -3.73
N PHE A 289 -23.85 14.67 -3.46
CA PHE A 289 -25.23 14.56 -3.93
C PHE A 289 -25.57 15.51 -5.08
N ASP A 290 -24.58 16.21 -5.64
CA ASP A 290 -24.79 17.14 -6.75
C ASP A 290 -24.46 16.48 -8.11
N PRO A 291 -25.44 16.21 -8.99
CA PRO A 291 -25.20 15.60 -10.29
C PRO A 291 -24.34 16.47 -11.22
N VAL A 292 -24.35 17.80 -11.03
CA VAL A 292 -23.56 18.74 -11.84
C VAL A 292 -22.07 18.63 -11.48
N GLN A 293 -21.76 18.16 -10.27
CA GLN A 293 -20.38 17.96 -9.80
C GLN A 293 -19.92 16.51 -9.85
N ALA A 294 -20.59 15.68 -10.65
CA ALA A 294 -20.33 14.24 -10.74
C ALA A 294 -20.44 13.55 -9.36
N GLY A 295 -21.49 13.91 -8.60
CA GLY A 295 -21.87 13.18 -7.39
C GLY A 295 -22.45 11.81 -7.72
N GLY A 296 -22.66 10.99 -6.69
CA GLY A 296 -23.20 9.65 -6.81
C GLY A 296 -22.31 8.58 -6.20
N SER A 297 -22.92 7.49 -5.73
CA SER A 297 -22.21 6.47 -4.96
C SER A 297 -21.12 5.76 -5.77
N MET A 298 -21.32 5.58 -7.07
CA MET A 298 -20.31 4.97 -7.93
C MET A 298 -19.08 5.85 -8.11
N PHE A 299 -19.24 7.14 -8.35
CA PHE A 299 -18.12 8.04 -8.52
C PHE A 299 -17.37 8.30 -7.20
N GLU A 300 -18.11 8.41 -6.09
CA GLU A 300 -17.47 8.68 -4.79
C GLU A 300 -16.78 7.46 -4.19
N GLU A 301 -17.36 6.27 -4.29
CA GLU A 301 -16.94 5.09 -3.52
C GLU A 301 -16.58 3.87 -4.39
N GLY A 302 -16.92 3.86 -5.68
CA GLY A 302 -16.81 2.68 -6.55
C GLY A 302 -15.40 2.14 -6.70
N SER A 303 -14.37 3.00 -6.72
CA SER A 303 -12.97 2.60 -6.90
C SER A 303 -12.47 1.65 -5.78
N TYR A 304 -13.04 1.75 -4.58
CA TYR A 304 -12.64 0.88 -3.47
C TYR A 304 -13.12 -0.58 -3.65
N PRO A 305 -14.42 -0.90 -3.75
CA PRO A 305 -14.86 -2.29 -3.87
C PRO A 305 -14.51 -2.92 -5.22
N LEU A 306 -14.29 -2.12 -6.27
CA LEU A 306 -13.77 -2.61 -7.54
C LEU A 306 -12.30 -3.07 -7.44
N LEU A 307 -11.50 -2.48 -6.55
CA LEU A 307 -10.08 -2.80 -6.39
C LEU A 307 -9.80 -4.28 -6.13
N PRO A 308 -10.38 -4.96 -5.11
CA PRO A 308 -10.16 -6.38 -4.88
C PRO A 308 -10.65 -7.25 -6.03
N ILE A 309 -11.78 -6.92 -6.66
CA ILE A 309 -12.34 -7.65 -7.79
C ILE A 309 -11.35 -7.62 -8.96
N ILE A 310 -10.93 -6.44 -9.39
CA ILE A 310 -10.02 -6.31 -10.53
C ILE A 310 -8.62 -6.88 -10.23
N LYS A 311 -8.10 -6.70 -9.02
CA LYS A 311 -6.78 -7.28 -8.64
C LYS A 311 -6.77 -8.81 -8.62
N LEU A 312 -7.88 -9.45 -8.31
CA LEU A 312 -7.99 -10.91 -8.22
C LEU A 312 -8.47 -11.57 -9.51
N MET A 313 -9.43 -10.95 -10.20
CA MET A 313 -10.13 -11.54 -11.34
C MET A 313 -9.74 -10.92 -12.70
N GLY A 314 -9.15 -9.71 -12.70
CA GLY A 314 -8.85 -8.96 -13.92
C GLY A 314 -10.08 -8.28 -14.52
N THR A 315 -9.94 -7.84 -15.78
CA THR A 315 -10.96 -7.07 -16.51
C THR A 315 -11.74 -7.89 -17.54
N GLU A 316 -11.41 -9.18 -17.71
CA GLU A 316 -12.03 -10.08 -18.70
C GLU A 316 -13.29 -10.76 -18.15
N TYR A 317 -14.33 -9.97 -17.84
CA TYR A 317 -15.63 -10.48 -17.40
C TYR A 317 -16.57 -10.72 -18.60
N LEU A 318 -17.53 -11.63 -18.43
CA LEU A 318 -18.50 -12.00 -19.46
C LEU A 318 -19.69 -11.04 -19.52
N ALA A 319 -20.14 -10.57 -18.36
CA ALA A 319 -21.28 -9.66 -18.22
C ALA A 319 -21.16 -8.88 -16.92
N LEU A 320 -21.86 -7.74 -16.86
CA LEU A 320 -21.96 -6.87 -15.69
C LEU A 320 -23.40 -6.38 -15.55
N ASP A 321 -24.02 -6.72 -14.43
CA ASP A 321 -25.35 -6.29 -14.07
C ASP A 321 -25.31 -5.19 -13.00
N PHE A 322 -26.18 -4.20 -13.12
CA PHE A 322 -26.31 -3.12 -12.15
C PHE A 322 -27.76 -2.99 -11.67
N TYR A 323 -27.90 -2.76 -10.38
CA TYR A 323 -29.08 -2.20 -9.77
C TYR A 323 -28.71 -0.92 -9.05
N SER A 324 -29.32 0.21 -9.44
CA SER A 324 -29.07 1.50 -8.80
C SER A 324 -30.37 2.11 -8.29
N ARG A 325 -30.33 2.60 -7.05
CA ARG A 325 -31.36 3.48 -6.52
C ARG A 325 -31.00 4.93 -6.84
N MET A 326 -31.80 5.57 -7.67
CA MET A 326 -31.60 6.95 -8.08
C MET A 326 -32.42 7.92 -7.23
N GLU A 327 -31.81 9.02 -6.79
CA GLU A 327 -32.45 10.18 -6.16
C GLU A 327 -31.85 11.45 -6.76
N ASP A 328 -32.68 12.40 -7.18
CA ASP A 328 -32.31 13.73 -7.71
C ASP A 328 -31.21 13.70 -8.80
N GLY A 329 -31.21 12.66 -9.65
CA GLY A 329 -30.30 12.51 -10.78
C GLY A 329 -28.97 11.84 -10.47
N ILE A 330 -28.74 11.38 -9.24
CA ILE A 330 -27.57 10.59 -8.84
C ILE A 330 -27.94 9.20 -8.34
N ASP A 331 -27.02 8.26 -8.39
CA ASP A 331 -27.13 6.98 -7.71
C ASP A 331 -26.75 7.14 -6.22
N VAL A 332 -27.73 7.03 -5.34
CA VAL A 332 -27.49 7.04 -3.88
C VAL A 332 -27.10 5.67 -3.35
N TYR A 333 -27.35 4.63 -4.13
CA TYR A 333 -26.91 3.26 -3.85
C TYR A 333 -26.80 2.50 -5.18
N THR A 334 -25.71 1.75 -5.34
CA THR A 334 -25.52 0.85 -6.48
C THR A 334 -25.00 -0.50 -6.02
N HIS A 335 -25.63 -1.56 -6.55
CA HIS A 335 -25.16 -2.94 -6.43
C HIS A 335 -24.81 -3.44 -7.84
N GLY A 336 -23.56 -3.81 -8.06
CA GLY A 336 -23.07 -4.38 -9.32
C GLY A 336 -22.63 -5.83 -9.15
N ILE A 337 -22.82 -6.64 -10.20
CA ILE A 337 -22.44 -8.06 -10.24
C ILE A 337 -21.66 -8.32 -11.51
N PHE A 338 -20.40 -8.66 -11.39
CA PHE A 338 -19.56 -9.16 -12.48
C PHE A 338 -19.71 -10.66 -12.63
N HIS A 339 -19.92 -11.11 -13.84
CA HIS A 339 -19.96 -12.53 -14.21
C HIS A 339 -18.65 -12.91 -14.91
N TYR A 340 -17.84 -13.71 -14.24
CA TYR A 340 -16.65 -14.33 -14.82
C TYR A 340 -16.95 -15.78 -15.22
N PRO A 341 -16.12 -16.44 -16.05
CA PRO A 341 -16.37 -17.80 -16.50
C PRO A 341 -16.58 -18.85 -15.39
N LYS A 342 -15.99 -18.61 -14.21
CA LYS A 342 -16.03 -19.53 -13.07
C LYS A 342 -16.36 -18.86 -11.73
N ALA A 343 -16.67 -17.58 -11.73
CA ALA A 343 -16.94 -16.84 -10.51
C ALA A 343 -17.96 -15.74 -10.72
N THR A 344 -18.63 -15.36 -9.65
CA THR A 344 -19.39 -14.10 -9.54
C THR A 344 -18.67 -13.17 -8.57
N CYS A 345 -18.68 -11.87 -8.89
CA CYS A 345 -18.11 -10.87 -7.98
C CYS A 345 -19.11 -9.73 -7.83
N SER A 346 -19.52 -9.46 -6.62
CA SER A 346 -20.49 -8.40 -6.35
C SER A 346 -19.88 -7.27 -5.52
N PHE A 347 -20.40 -6.07 -5.76
CA PHE A 347 -20.04 -4.92 -4.96
C PHE A 347 -21.27 -4.08 -4.63
N LYS A 348 -21.20 -3.40 -3.48
CA LYS A 348 -22.23 -2.46 -3.04
C LYS A 348 -21.59 -1.13 -2.67
N VAL A 349 -22.12 -0.04 -3.20
CA VAL A 349 -21.73 1.33 -2.80
C VAL A 349 -22.94 2.13 -2.43
N GLY A 350 -22.80 3.11 -1.53
CA GLY A 350 -23.94 3.92 -1.10
C GLY A 350 -23.55 5.18 -0.35
N LEU A 351 -24.25 6.28 -0.63
CA LEU A 351 -24.13 7.58 0.04
C LEU A 351 -25.29 7.88 1.01
N GLY A 352 -26.41 7.17 0.88
CA GLY A 352 -27.60 7.32 1.72
C GLY A 352 -28.12 5.99 2.27
N VAL A 353 -27.37 4.92 2.04
CA VAL A 353 -27.66 3.55 2.50
C VAL A 353 -26.44 3.03 3.22
N LYS A 354 -26.59 2.45 4.41
CA LYS A 354 -25.51 1.81 5.14
C LYS A 354 -25.47 0.32 4.86
N THR A 355 -24.34 -0.16 4.34
CA THR A 355 -24.04 -1.59 4.11
C THR A 355 -23.09 -2.13 5.18
N GLU A 356 -22.76 -3.41 5.11
CA GLU A 356 -21.94 -4.14 6.07
C GLU A 356 -20.52 -3.55 6.17
N GLY A 357 -19.91 -3.21 5.02
CA GLY A 357 -18.56 -2.63 4.94
C GLY A 357 -17.44 -3.66 5.09
N ASP A 358 -17.70 -4.91 4.73
CA ASP A 358 -16.74 -6.02 4.73
C ASP A 358 -16.33 -6.46 3.32
N LEU A 359 -15.30 -7.30 3.26
CA LEU A 359 -14.84 -7.96 2.04
C LEU A 359 -14.76 -9.47 2.32
N VAL A 360 -15.42 -10.25 1.49
CA VAL A 360 -15.39 -11.72 1.52
C VAL A 360 -14.85 -12.23 0.18
N VAL A 361 -13.91 -13.15 0.22
CA VAL A 361 -13.43 -13.88 -0.98
C VAL A 361 -13.60 -15.36 -0.70
N SER A 362 -14.52 -16.01 -1.42
CA SER A 362 -14.86 -17.41 -1.27
C SER A 362 -14.16 -18.26 -2.34
N GLY A 363 -13.54 -19.35 -1.92
CA GLY A 363 -12.85 -20.27 -2.80
C GLY A 363 -13.22 -21.72 -2.58
N THR A 364 -12.73 -22.62 -3.44
CA THR A 364 -13.07 -24.06 -3.40
C THR A 364 -12.50 -24.83 -2.21
N LYS A 365 -11.55 -24.22 -1.46
CA LYS A 365 -10.92 -24.85 -0.29
C LYS A 365 -11.13 -24.06 1.02
N GLY A 366 -11.62 -22.84 0.93
CA GLY A 366 -11.83 -21.96 2.08
C GLY A 366 -12.28 -20.58 1.65
N TYR A 367 -12.28 -19.66 2.57
CA TYR A 367 -12.61 -18.24 2.32
C TYR A 367 -11.67 -17.31 3.08
N ALA A 368 -11.53 -16.07 2.59
CA ALA A 368 -10.92 -14.98 3.32
C ALA A 368 -12.01 -13.96 3.68
N TYR A 369 -11.98 -13.46 4.91
CA TYR A 369 -12.93 -12.47 5.44
C TYR A 369 -12.18 -11.30 6.05
N VAL A 370 -12.50 -10.10 5.59
CA VAL A 370 -11.98 -8.84 6.12
C VAL A 370 -13.15 -8.07 6.71
N PRO A 371 -13.20 -7.87 8.05
CA PRO A 371 -14.30 -7.15 8.67
C PRO A 371 -14.29 -5.66 8.33
N ALA A 372 -15.43 -5.02 8.57
CA ALA A 372 -15.58 -3.56 8.41
C ALA A 372 -14.67 -2.77 9.37
N PRO A 373 -14.06 -1.69 8.89
CA PRO A 373 -14.02 -1.17 7.51
C PRO A 373 -12.89 -1.82 6.72
N TRP A 374 -13.21 -2.75 5.82
CA TRP A 374 -12.21 -3.55 5.09
C TRP A 374 -11.19 -2.71 4.32
N TRP A 375 -11.54 -1.53 3.85
CA TRP A 375 -10.65 -0.62 3.10
C TRP A 375 -9.58 0.06 3.97
N LYS A 376 -9.65 -0.13 5.29
CA LYS A 376 -8.65 0.32 6.29
C LYS A 376 -8.11 -0.86 7.11
N THR A 377 -8.17 -2.07 6.55
CA THR A 377 -7.86 -3.27 7.32
C THR A 377 -6.41 -3.31 7.79
N ASP A 378 -6.23 -3.81 8.99
CA ASP A 378 -4.96 -4.22 9.59
C ASP A 378 -4.88 -5.73 9.83
N TYR A 379 -6.00 -6.46 9.65
CA TYR A 379 -6.07 -7.91 9.78
C TYR A 379 -7.19 -8.53 8.92
N PHE A 380 -7.10 -9.83 8.67
CA PHE A 380 -8.13 -10.62 8.01
C PHE A 380 -8.12 -12.05 8.55
N ASN A 381 -9.18 -12.79 8.32
CA ASN A 381 -9.35 -14.19 8.73
C ASN A 381 -9.45 -15.09 7.50
N CYS A 382 -8.82 -16.27 7.54
CA CYS A 382 -9.05 -17.32 6.55
C CYS A 382 -9.73 -18.53 7.23
N GLY A 383 -10.89 -18.94 6.71
CA GLY A 383 -11.61 -20.13 7.13
C GLY A 383 -11.34 -21.28 6.17
N MET A 384 -10.85 -22.43 6.71
CA MET A 384 -10.53 -23.63 5.96
C MET A 384 -11.39 -24.81 6.42
N LYS A 385 -11.57 -25.83 5.57
CA LYS A 385 -12.35 -27.05 5.88
C LYS A 385 -11.80 -27.86 7.07
N THR A 386 -10.50 -27.90 7.25
CA THR A 386 -9.81 -28.37 8.45
C THR A 386 -9.56 -27.20 9.37
N ARG A 387 -9.90 -27.31 10.66
CA ARG A 387 -9.68 -26.28 11.68
C ARG A 387 -8.18 -25.98 11.84
N MET A 388 -7.58 -25.33 10.88
CA MET A 388 -6.39 -24.53 11.12
C MET A 388 -6.87 -23.17 11.63
N ARG A 389 -6.76 -22.94 12.93
CA ARG A 389 -6.74 -21.59 13.46
C ARG A 389 -5.48 -20.94 12.93
N ILE A 390 -5.59 -20.18 11.83
CA ILE A 390 -4.58 -19.18 11.53
C ILE A 390 -4.75 -18.14 12.63
N ARG A 391 -3.83 -18.14 13.60
CA ARG A 391 -3.77 -17.11 14.63
C ARG A 391 -3.67 -15.77 13.93
N ASN A 392 -4.49 -14.82 14.36
CA ASN A 392 -4.44 -13.43 13.91
C ASN A 392 -2.99 -12.97 13.90
N ILE A 393 -2.45 -12.68 12.72
CA ILE A 393 -1.18 -11.98 12.62
C ILE A 393 -1.54 -10.53 12.92
N PHE A 394 -1.42 -10.13 14.17
CA PHE A 394 -1.49 -8.75 14.59
C PHE A 394 -0.28 -8.02 13.97
N ILE A 395 -0.51 -7.31 12.90
CA ILE A 395 0.38 -6.22 12.52
C ILE A 395 -0.05 -5.03 13.38
N SER A 396 0.43 -4.98 14.64
CA SER A 396 0.31 -3.78 15.46
C SER A 396 1.27 -2.73 14.90
N GLY A 397 0.79 -1.95 13.96
CA GLY A 397 1.51 -0.86 13.36
C GLY A 397 0.61 0.36 13.28
N MET A 398 0.76 1.26 14.24
CA MET A 398 0.26 2.63 14.29
C MET A 398 -1.26 2.78 14.28
N GLY A 399 -1.83 3.01 15.47
CA GLY A 399 -3.15 3.59 15.62
C GLY A 399 -3.19 4.91 14.85
N MET A 400 -4.00 4.95 13.81
CA MET A 400 -4.45 6.20 13.22
C MET A 400 -5.73 6.59 13.94
N GLY A 401 -5.63 7.67 14.76
CA GLY A 401 -6.75 8.37 15.35
C GLY A 401 -7.61 9.04 14.28
#